data_8552e234e92fe2f7a815bb6b92378bf7
#
_entry.id   8552e234e92fe2f7a815bb6b92378bf7
#
_cell.length_a   1.000
_cell.length_b   1.000
_cell.length_c   1.000
_cell.angle_alpha   90.00
_cell.angle_beta   90.00
_cell.angle_gamma   90.00
#
_symmetry.space_group_name_H-M   'P 1'
#
loop_
_entity.id
_entity.type
_entity.pdbx_description
1 polymer ?
#
loop_
_entity_poly.entity_id
_entity_poly.type
_entity_poly.pdbx_seq_one_letter_code
_entity_poly.pdbx_strand_id
1 'polypeptide(L)'
;MNARLPETSSIPERLATLRNAMAREGVAAYLVPSADPHLSEYLPGRWQGRQWLSGFTGSAGTLIVTADFAGVWTDSRYWEQANTQLAGTGVQLMKMTGGQQTAPHFEWLAQNVPAGGTVGVDGAVLGVAAARALNQALSARGVKLRTDVDLFDAIWPQRPSLPAAAVFEHAAPHASVARSEKLAQIRRAMADKGAQWHFISTLDDLAWLLNLRGADVSYNPVFVAHALIGADHASLFVADGKVPQALADALAKDNISVEPYAKAADALAALPAGSTLLIDPRRITFGSLQSVPSTVTVVEAVNPSTFFKSRKTEAEAEHVRETMEQDGAALAEFFAWFEGALGRETITELTIDEQLTAARARRPGFVSLSFATIAGFNANGAMPHYRATEESHSVIEGNGLLLIDSGAQYLSGTTDITRVVPIGTISEAQRRDFTIVLKGTMALSRAQFPRGIRSPMLDAIARAPIWEAGADYGHGTGHGVGLEIHEAPTLNAKSEETLKTGMAVTVEPGIYLSGRFGVRIEDSVLVKKNGCEILTK
;
A
#
# COMPACT_ATOMS: atom_id res chain seq x y z
N MET A 1 -28.64 -6.73 -26.65
CA MET A 1 -29.15 -6.40 -25.29
C MET A 1 -28.15 -6.94 -24.28
N ASN A 2 -27.41 -6.06 -23.61
CA ASN A 2 -26.53 -6.48 -22.51
C ASN A 2 -27.43 -6.75 -21.32
N ALA A 3 -27.58 -8.04 -20.94
CA ALA A 3 -28.19 -8.39 -19.67
C ALA A 3 -27.27 -7.87 -18.55
N ARG A 4 -27.66 -6.76 -17.91
CA ARG A 4 -26.96 -6.28 -16.70
C ARG A 4 -27.17 -7.30 -15.59
N LEU A 5 -26.06 -7.68 -14.91
CA LEU A 5 -26.13 -8.57 -13.76
C LEU A 5 -26.95 -7.92 -12.62
N PRO A 6 -27.72 -8.69 -11.85
CA PRO A 6 -28.36 -8.20 -10.64
C PRO A 6 -27.29 -7.80 -9.58
N GLU A 7 -27.66 -6.94 -8.65
CA GLU A 7 -26.81 -6.45 -7.57
C GLU A 7 -26.21 -7.58 -6.72
N THR A 8 -26.93 -8.68 -6.58
CA THR A 8 -26.62 -9.87 -5.77
C THR A 8 -26.00 -11.01 -6.60
N SER A 9 -25.41 -10.71 -7.79
CA SER A 9 -24.81 -11.75 -8.64
C SER A 9 -23.70 -12.51 -7.91
N SER A 10 -23.71 -13.84 -8.04
CA SER A 10 -22.67 -14.72 -7.52
C SER A 10 -21.35 -14.55 -8.28
N ILE A 11 -20.24 -14.95 -7.67
CA ILE A 11 -18.91 -14.91 -8.32
C ILE A 11 -18.90 -15.71 -9.63
N PRO A 12 -19.46 -16.94 -9.72
CA PRO A 12 -19.54 -17.65 -11.00
C PRO A 12 -20.29 -16.88 -12.10
N GLU A 13 -21.37 -16.16 -11.74
CA GLU A 13 -22.13 -15.35 -12.73
C GLU A 13 -21.31 -14.14 -13.20
N ARG A 14 -20.58 -13.48 -12.31
CA ARG A 14 -19.66 -12.38 -12.64
C ARG A 14 -18.55 -12.85 -13.57
N LEU A 15 -17.94 -14.00 -13.29
CA LEU A 15 -16.92 -14.61 -14.15
C LEU A 15 -17.48 -15.00 -15.52
N ALA A 16 -18.69 -15.57 -15.59
CA ALA A 16 -19.33 -15.89 -16.86
C ALA A 16 -19.59 -14.63 -17.69
N THR A 17 -20.03 -13.55 -17.06
CA THR A 17 -20.25 -12.26 -17.75
C THR A 17 -18.94 -11.66 -18.24
N LEU A 18 -17.86 -11.73 -17.46
CA LEU A 18 -16.53 -11.31 -17.87
C LEU A 18 -16.05 -12.13 -19.10
N ARG A 19 -16.19 -13.46 -19.07
CA ARG A 19 -15.82 -14.35 -20.20
C ARG A 19 -16.57 -13.99 -21.49
N ASN A 20 -17.85 -13.67 -21.38
CA ASN A 20 -18.65 -13.20 -22.52
C ASN A 20 -18.13 -11.84 -23.06
N ALA A 21 -17.69 -10.93 -22.19
CA ALA A 21 -17.08 -9.66 -22.60
C ALA A 21 -15.71 -9.89 -23.26
N MET A 22 -14.87 -10.76 -22.68
CA MET A 22 -13.58 -11.17 -23.25
C MET A 22 -13.74 -11.75 -24.67
N ALA A 23 -14.72 -12.63 -24.88
CA ALA A 23 -14.97 -13.24 -26.18
C ALA A 23 -15.36 -12.19 -27.23
N ARG A 24 -16.18 -11.20 -26.87
CA ARG A 24 -16.57 -10.10 -27.76
C ARG A 24 -15.38 -9.22 -28.17
N GLU A 25 -14.45 -9.02 -27.24
CA GLU A 25 -13.24 -8.22 -27.43
C GLU A 25 -12.09 -9.02 -28.07
N GLY A 26 -12.27 -10.33 -28.32
CA GLY A 26 -11.20 -11.18 -28.83
C GLY A 26 -10.01 -11.36 -27.87
N VAL A 27 -10.28 -11.33 -26.57
CA VAL A 27 -9.29 -11.46 -25.49
C VAL A 27 -9.32 -12.89 -24.97
N ALA A 28 -8.20 -13.60 -25.06
CA ALA A 28 -8.08 -14.99 -24.60
C ALA A 28 -7.87 -15.11 -23.08
N ALA A 29 -7.22 -14.12 -22.48
CA ALA A 29 -7.06 -14.00 -21.04
C ALA A 29 -7.21 -12.54 -20.61
N TYR A 30 -7.80 -12.30 -19.44
CA TYR A 30 -7.94 -10.96 -18.85
C TYR A 30 -7.25 -10.90 -17.49
N LEU A 31 -6.38 -9.91 -17.31
CA LEU A 31 -5.61 -9.70 -16.10
C LEU A 31 -6.21 -8.55 -15.30
N VAL A 32 -6.47 -8.79 -14.01
CA VAL A 32 -7.03 -7.80 -13.07
C VAL A 32 -6.07 -7.66 -11.90
N PRO A 33 -5.20 -6.65 -11.90
CA PRO A 33 -4.30 -6.38 -10.78
C PRO A 33 -5.05 -5.77 -9.60
N SER A 34 -4.47 -5.85 -8.40
CA SER A 34 -4.84 -4.97 -7.29
C SER A 34 -4.14 -3.63 -7.49
N ALA A 35 -4.72 -2.79 -8.32
CA ALA A 35 -4.16 -1.47 -8.62
C ALA A 35 -5.26 -0.51 -9.09
N ASP A 36 -4.97 0.78 -8.95
CA ASP A 36 -5.71 1.91 -9.49
C ASP A 36 -4.78 2.76 -10.39
N PRO A 37 -5.24 3.86 -10.99
CA PRO A 37 -4.40 4.74 -11.81
C PRO A 37 -3.22 5.40 -11.06
N HIS A 38 -3.20 5.28 -9.75
CA HIS A 38 -2.20 5.87 -8.86
C HIS A 38 -1.24 4.83 -8.29
N LEU A 39 -1.48 3.54 -8.59
CA LEU A 39 -0.75 2.38 -8.05
C LEU A 39 -0.75 2.36 -6.51
N SER A 40 -1.89 2.74 -5.93
CA SER A 40 -2.11 2.80 -4.49
C SER A 40 -2.14 1.40 -3.86
N GLU A 41 -1.74 1.29 -2.60
CA GLU A 41 -1.88 0.04 -1.83
C GLU A 41 -3.35 -0.20 -1.41
N TYR A 42 -4.04 0.84 -0.93
CA TYR A 42 -5.46 0.79 -0.61
C TYR A 42 -6.25 1.46 -1.73
N LEU A 43 -7.17 0.70 -2.32
CA LEU A 43 -7.88 1.11 -3.51
C LEU A 43 -9.23 1.73 -3.19
N PRO A 44 -9.60 2.87 -3.81
CA PRO A 44 -10.99 3.31 -3.85
C PRO A 44 -11.90 2.23 -4.44
N GLY A 45 -13.16 2.20 -4.02
CA GLY A 45 -14.13 1.16 -4.40
C GLY A 45 -14.24 0.92 -5.91
N ARG A 46 -14.07 1.98 -6.73
CA ARG A 46 -14.11 1.90 -8.19
C ARG A 46 -13.11 0.91 -8.79
N TRP A 47 -11.95 0.74 -8.17
CA TRP A 47 -10.86 -0.12 -8.65
C TRP A 47 -10.71 -1.43 -7.89
N GLN A 48 -11.65 -1.78 -7.04
CA GLN A 48 -11.69 -3.08 -6.35
C GLN A 48 -12.25 -4.23 -7.24
N GLY A 49 -11.95 -4.20 -8.53
CA GLY A 49 -12.45 -5.16 -9.52
C GLY A 49 -12.03 -6.60 -9.24
N ARG A 50 -10.80 -6.84 -8.76
CA ARG A 50 -10.34 -8.17 -8.34
C ARG A 50 -11.19 -8.71 -7.19
N GLN A 51 -11.43 -7.91 -6.16
CA GLN A 51 -12.29 -8.31 -5.03
C GLN A 51 -13.73 -8.58 -5.50
N TRP A 52 -14.29 -7.72 -6.33
CA TRP A 52 -15.63 -7.90 -6.87
C TRP A 52 -15.78 -9.18 -7.69
N LEU A 53 -14.77 -9.55 -8.50
CA LEU A 53 -14.80 -10.75 -9.34
C LEU A 53 -14.49 -12.05 -8.58
N SER A 54 -13.69 -12.00 -7.53
CA SER A 54 -13.19 -13.20 -6.85
C SER A 54 -13.72 -13.42 -5.45
N GLY A 55 -14.21 -12.36 -4.78
CA GLY A 55 -14.53 -12.38 -3.36
C GLY A 55 -13.33 -12.31 -2.43
N PHE A 56 -12.11 -12.34 -2.96
CA PHE A 56 -10.89 -12.26 -2.15
C PHE A 56 -10.63 -10.82 -1.72
N THR A 57 -10.55 -10.57 -0.42
CA THR A 57 -10.44 -9.23 0.18
C THR A 57 -9.02 -8.82 0.60
N GLY A 58 -8.01 -9.70 0.47
CA GLY A 58 -6.62 -9.36 0.78
C GLY A 58 -6.15 -8.16 -0.06
N SER A 59 -5.28 -7.30 0.46
CA SER A 59 -4.85 -6.07 -0.24
C SER A 59 -3.97 -6.34 -1.46
N ALA A 60 -3.22 -7.45 -1.48
CA ALA A 60 -2.31 -7.80 -2.57
C ALA A 60 -2.76 -9.05 -3.33
N GLY A 61 -2.75 -8.97 -4.64
CA GLY A 61 -3.02 -10.12 -5.53
C GLY A 61 -3.39 -9.70 -6.95
N THR A 62 -3.32 -10.67 -7.86
CA THR A 62 -3.70 -10.49 -9.26
C THR A 62 -4.63 -11.62 -9.67
N LEU A 63 -5.81 -11.28 -10.21
CA LEU A 63 -6.73 -12.25 -10.78
C LEU A 63 -6.45 -12.39 -12.28
N ILE A 64 -6.37 -13.63 -12.76
CA ILE A 64 -6.36 -13.94 -14.20
C ILE A 64 -7.56 -14.82 -14.52
N VAL A 65 -8.26 -14.48 -15.59
CA VAL A 65 -9.41 -15.24 -16.09
C VAL A 65 -9.15 -15.60 -17.56
N THR A 66 -9.38 -16.88 -17.88
CA THR A 66 -9.47 -17.39 -19.26
C THR A 66 -10.86 -17.97 -19.51
N ALA A 67 -11.09 -18.57 -20.68
CA ALA A 67 -12.37 -19.22 -20.99
C ALA A 67 -12.78 -20.28 -19.96
N ASP A 68 -11.81 -21.03 -19.46
CA ASP A 68 -12.01 -22.23 -18.61
C ASP A 68 -11.31 -22.15 -17.25
N PHE A 69 -10.52 -21.10 -16.98
CA PHE A 69 -9.76 -20.94 -15.75
C PHE A 69 -10.04 -19.58 -15.10
N ALA A 70 -9.95 -19.52 -13.76
CA ALA A 70 -9.84 -18.31 -12.97
C ALA A 70 -8.93 -18.57 -11.77
N GLY A 71 -7.93 -17.71 -11.54
CA GLY A 71 -7.00 -17.85 -10.43
C GLY A 71 -6.53 -16.52 -9.87
N VAL A 72 -6.37 -16.47 -8.55
CA VAL A 72 -5.79 -15.33 -7.81
C VAL A 72 -4.38 -15.68 -7.37
N TRP A 73 -3.39 -14.95 -7.89
CA TRP A 73 -2.01 -15.01 -7.42
C TRP A 73 -1.82 -14.08 -6.25
N THR A 74 -1.40 -14.61 -5.10
CA THR A 74 -1.10 -13.81 -3.91
C THR A 74 0.05 -14.42 -3.11
N ASP A 75 0.71 -13.61 -2.28
CA ASP A 75 1.87 -14.00 -1.48
C ASP A 75 1.48 -14.66 -0.15
N SER A 76 2.50 -15.11 0.59
CA SER A 76 2.33 -15.92 1.80
C SER A 76 1.54 -15.25 2.93
N ARG A 77 1.46 -13.93 2.94
CA ARG A 77 0.68 -13.17 3.95
C ARG A 77 -0.81 -13.48 3.88
N TYR A 78 -1.31 -13.88 2.70
CA TYR A 78 -2.72 -14.04 2.39
C TYR A 78 -3.15 -15.47 2.04
N TRP A 79 -2.27 -16.47 2.05
CA TRP A 79 -2.61 -17.81 1.57
C TRP A 79 -3.77 -18.45 2.33
N GLU A 80 -3.79 -18.35 3.67
CA GLU A 80 -4.86 -18.92 4.50
C GLU A 80 -6.18 -18.20 4.25
N GLN A 81 -6.15 -16.87 4.21
CA GLN A 81 -7.33 -16.06 3.89
C GLN A 81 -7.88 -16.38 2.50
N ALA A 82 -7.01 -16.42 1.49
CA ALA A 82 -7.41 -16.71 0.11
C ALA A 82 -7.97 -18.15 -0.01
N ASN A 83 -7.36 -19.12 0.66
CA ASN A 83 -7.85 -20.49 0.67
C ASN A 83 -9.29 -20.58 1.21
N THR A 84 -9.59 -19.84 2.25
CA THR A 84 -10.93 -19.77 2.84
C THR A 84 -11.92 -19.02 1.95
N GLN A 85 -11.56 -17.81 1.50
CA GLN A 85 -12.47 -16.93 0.76
C GLN A 85 -12.74 -17.39 -0.69
N LEU A 86 -11.81 -18.10 -1.30
CA LEU A 86 -11.97 -18.61 -2.67
C LEU A 86 -12.67 -19.98 -2.72
N ALA A 87 -12.87 -20.63 -1.57
CA ALA A 87 -13.53 -21.95 -1.52
C ALA A 87 -14.94 -21.88 -2.10
N GLY A 88 -15.25 -22.76 -3.07
CA GLY A 88 -16.55 -22.85 -3.72
C GLY A 88 -16.87 -21.75 -4.75
N THR A 89 -15.98 -20.79 -4.98
CA THR A 89 -16.19 -19.66 -5.92
C THR A 89 -15.88 -20.02 -7.38
N GLY A 90 -15.14 -21.10 -7.62
CA GLY A 90 -14.59 -21.45 -8.93
C GLY A 90 -13.28 -20.69 -9.26
N VAL A 91 -12.75 -19.91 -8.32
CA VAL A 91 -11.46 -19.23 -8.44
C VAL A 91 -10.41 -20.01 -7.63
N GLN A 92 -9.26 -20.29 -8.25
CA GLN A 92 -8.17 -21.04 -7.61
C GLN A 92 -7.19 -20.10 -6.90
N LEU A 93 -6.65 -20.54 -5.76
CA LEU A 93 -5.51 -19.90 -5.12
C LEU A 93 -4.23 -20.31 -5.83
N MET A 94 -3.49 -19.33 -6.34
CA MET A 94 -2.19 -19.47 -6.98
C MET A 94 -1.11 -18.87 -6.08
N LYS A 95 -0.37 -19.74 -5.36
CA LYS A 95 0.61 -19.31 -4.36
C LYS A 95 1.86 -18.70 -5.01
N MET A 96 2.14 -17.44 -4.68
CA MET A 96 3.40 -16.80 -5.06
C MET A 96 4.46 -17.10 -3.99
N THR A 97 5.49 -17.86 -4.35
CA THR A 97 6.62 -18.15 -3.48
C THR A 97 7.75 -17.14 -3.70
N GLY A 98 8.37 -16.67 -2.61
CA GLY A 98 9.50 -15.74 -2.68
C GLY A 98 10.73 -16.41 -3.33
N GLY A 99 11.35 -15.73 -4.32
CA GLY A 99 12.58 -16.23 -4.97
C GLY A 99 12.56 -16.22 -6.51
N GLN A 100 11.40 -16.08 -7.14
CA GLN A 100 11.32 -15.94 -8.60
C GLN A 100 11.71 -14.52 -9.03
N GLN A 101 12.59 -14.41 -10.02
CA GLN A 101 13.02 -13.12 -10.59
C GLN A 101 11.92 -12.47 -11.43
N THR A 102 10.98 -13.26 -11.93
CA THR A 102 9.83 -12.83 -12.74
C THR A 102 8.53 -13.04 -11.98
N ALA A 103 7.50 -12.27 -12.31
CA ALA A 103 6.16 -12.43 -11.75
C ALA A 103 5.55 -13.76 -12.25
N PRO A 104 5.29 -14.75 -11.39
CA PRO A 104 4.89 -16.10 -11.82
C PRO A 104 3.59 -16.12 -12.61
N HIS A 105 2.70 -15.15 -12.40
CA HIS A 105 1.47 -15.01 -13.17
C HIS A 105 1.72 -14.53 -14.62
N PHE A 106 2.80 -13.80 -14.89
CA PHE A 106 3.17 -13.43 -16.26
C PHE A 106 3.71 -14.64 -17.02
N GLU A 107 4.52 -15.47 -16.38
CA GLU A 107 5.01 -16.73 -16.94
C GLU A 107 3.85 -17.69 -17.20
N TRP A 108 2.90 -17.78 -16.26
CA TRP A 108 1.71 -18.61 -16.42
C TRP A 108 0.89 -18.16 -17.64
N LEU A 109 0.65 -16.86 -17.81
CA LEU A 109 -0.03 -16.32 -19.01
C LEU A 109 0.70 -16.70 -20.30
N ALA A 110 2.02 -16.52 -20.35
CA ALA A 110 2.83 -16.85 -21.52
C ALA A 110 2.80 -18.35 -21.88
N GLN A 111 2.60 -19.23 -20.89
CA GLN A 111 2.53 -20.67 -21.08
C GLN A 111 1.12 -21.17 -21.43
N ASN A 112 0.07 -20.52 -20.92
CA ASN A 112 -1.31 -21.03 -21.03
C ASN A 112 -2.17 -20.29 -22.06
N VAL A 113 -1.74 -19.12 -22.56
CA VAL A 113 -2.40 -18.45 -23.68
C VAL A 113 -1.78 -18.96 -24.98
N PRO A 114 -2.58 -19.45 -25.96
CA PRO A 114 -2.07 -19.94 -27.23
C PRO A 114 -1.29 -18.86 -28.01
N ALA A 115 -0.29 -19.28 -28.76
CA ALA A 115 0.42 -18.39 -29.68
C ALA A 115 -0.57 -17.70 -30.65
N GLY A 116 -0.40 -16.39 -30.85
CA GLY A 116 -1.36 -15.56 -31.60
C GLY A 116 -2.54 -15.06 -30.75
N GLY A 117 -2.75 -15.61 -29.56
CA GLY A 117 -3.76 -15.13 -28.60
C GLY A 117 -3.45 -13.76 -28.05
N THR A 118 -4.44 -13.17 -27.38
CA THR A 118 -4.34 -11.81 -26.82
C THR A 118 -4.65 -11.83 -25.33
N VAL A 119 -3.77 -11.24 -24.52
CA VAL A 119 -4.02 -10.91 -23.11
C VAL A 119 -4.51 -9.47 -23.03
N GLY A 120 -5.67 -9.26 -22.41
CA GLY A 120 -6.24 -7.94 -22.15
C GLY A 120 -5.98 -7.49 -20.72
N VAL A 121 -5.78 -6.20 -20.53
CA VAL A 121 -5.71 -5.53 -19.23
C VAL A 121 -6.05 -4.05 -19.43
N ASP A 122 -6.62 -3.42 -18.40
CA ASP A 122 -6.76 -1.97 -18.40
C ASP A 122 -5.39 -1.31 -18.16
N GLY A 123 -4.88 -0.60 -19.16
CA GLY A 123 -3.60 0.13 -19.07
C GLY A 123 -3.61 1.25 -18.06
N ALA A 124 -4.78 1.76 -17.70
CA ALA A 124 -4.92 2.80 -16.69
C ALA A 124 -4.63 2.30 -15.27
N VAL A 125 -4.60 0.97 -15.04
CA VAL A 125 -4.26 0.36 -13.74
C VAL A 125 -3.05 -0.56 -13.81
N LEU A 126 -2.34 -0.60 -14.95
CA LEU A 126 -1.13 -1.41 -15.14
C LEU A 126 0.10 -0.51 -15.08
N GLY A 127 0.96 -0.68 -14.07
CA GLY A 127 2.20 0.07 -13.94
C GLY A 127 3.17 -0.16 -15.11
N VAL A 128 3.94 0.85 -15.50
CA VAL A 128 4.88 0.79 -16.65
C VAL A 128 5.87 -0.37 -16.52
N ALA A 129 6.48 -0.55 -15.35
CA ALA A 129 7.42 -1.64 -15.14
C ALA A 129 6.76 -3.03 -15.30
N ALA A 130 5.54 -3.19 -14.78
CA ALA A 130 4.75 -4.42 -14.91
C ALA A 130 4.34 -4.66 -16.36
N ALA A 131 3.90 -3.62 -17.08
CA ALA A 131 3.53 -3.71 -18.51
C ALA A 131 4.71 -4.19 -19.38
N ARG A 132 5.89 -3.64 -19.14
CA ARG A 132 7.13 -4.04 -19.86
C ARG A 132 7.49 -5.50 -19.57
N ALA A 133 7.48 -5.91 -18.31
CA ALA A 133 7.77 -7.29 -17.92
C ALA A 133 6.73 -8.28 -18.50
N LEU A 134 5.45 -7.95 -18.41
CA LEU A 134 4.37 -8.73 -19.00
C LEU A 134 4.53 -8.85 -20.52
N ASN A 135 4.73 -7.73 -21.21
CA ASN A 135 4.91 -7.73 -22.67
C ASN A 135 6.13 -8.55 -23.10
N GLN A 136 7.23 -8.49 -22.35
CA GLN A 136 8.42 -9.31 -22.60
C GLN A 136 8.12 -10.80 -22.48
N ALA A 137 7.43 -11.22 -21.40
CA ALA A 137 7.06 -12.62 -21.19
C ALA A 137 6.14 -13.14 -22.30
N LEU A 138 5.12 -12.36 -22.67
CA LEU A 138 4.14 -12.72 -23.69
C LEU A 138 4.74 -12.77 -25.10
N SER A 139 5.53 -11.77 -25.48
CA SER A 139 6.14 -11.66 -26.82
C SER A 139 7.07 -12.83 -27.12
N ALA A 140 7.78 -13.35 -26.12
CA ALA A 140 8.64 -14.53 -26.25
C ALA A 140 7.86 -15.80 -26.66
N ARG A 141 6.55 -15.81 -26.52
CA ARG A 141 5.63 -16.90 -26.87
C ARG A 141 4.68 -16.56 -28.01
N GLY A 142 4.85 -15.41 -28.67
CA GLY A 142 3.98 -14.94 -29.73
C GLY A 142 2.57 -14.56 -29.27
N VAL A 143 2.40 -14.23 -27.98
CA VAL A 143 1.14 -13.75 -27.39
C VAL A 143 1.14 -12.23 -27.41
N LYS A 144 -0.01 -11.62 -27.70
CA LYS A 144 -0.18 -10.16 -27.78
C LYS A 144 -0.67 -9.60 -26.46
N LEU A 145 -0.20 -8.39 -26.11
CA LEU A 145 -0.74 -7.60 -24.99
C LEU A 145 -1.62 -6.47 -25.53
N ARG A 146 -2.86 -6.36 -25.04
CA ARG A 146 -3.80 -5.26 -25.27
C ARG A 146 -4.06 -4.51 -23.98
N THR A 147 -3.80 -3.21 -23.96
CA THR A 147 -3.90 -2.35 -22.75
C THR A 147 -4.99 -1.29 -22.85
N ASP A 148 -5.80 -1.32 -23.90
CA ASP A 148 -6.92 -0.42 -24.16
C ASP A 148 -8.29 -1.03 -23.77
N VAL A 149 -8.30 -1.98 -22.85
CA VAL A 149 -9.49 -2.80 -22.55
C VAL A 149 -9.86 -2.68 -21.07
N ASP A 150 -10.77 -1.78 -20.72
CA ASP A 150 -11.50 -1.80 -19.44
C ASP A 150 -12.85 -2.52 -19.64
N LEU A 151 -12.95 -3.75 -19.15
CA LEU A 151 -14.18 -4.53 -19.26
C LEU A 151 -15.18 -4.24 -18.12
N PHE A 152 -14.76 -3.58 -17.05
CA PHE A 152 -15.58 -3.40 -15.85
C PHE A 152 -16.81 -2.52 -16.09
N ASP A 153 -16.70 -1.46 -16.90
CA ASP A 153 -17.85 -0.59 -17.18
C ASP A 153 -18.98 -1.34 -17.91
N ALA A 154 -18.63 -2.43 -18.63
CA ALA A 154 -19.60 -3.28 -19.31
C ALA A 154 -20.21 -4.37 -18.44
N ILE A 155 -19.49 -4.86 -17.43
CA ILE A 155 -19.88 -6.03 -16.63
C ILE A 155 -20.30 -5.70 -15.20
N TRP A 156 -19.89 -4.57 -14.64
CA TRP A 156 -20.16 -4.15 -13.26
C TRP A 156 -21.17 -2.99 -13.23
N PRO A 157 -22.48 -3.29 -13.14
CA PRO A 157 -23.55 -2.28 -13.31
C PRO A 157 -23.51 -1.15 -12.30
N GLN A 158 -23.01 -1.43 -11.11
CA GLN A 158 -22.93 -0.49 -9.99
C GLN A 158 -21.49 -0.18 -9.61
N ARG A 159 -20.59 -0.19 -10.61
CA ARG A 159 -19.21 0.22 -10.40
C ARG A 159 -19.19 1.60 -9.75
N PRO A 160 -18.56 1.75 -8.57
CA PRO A 160 -18.53 3.03 -7.88
C PRO A 160 -17.99 4.17 -8.75
N SER A 161 -18.50 5.37 -8.58
CA SER A 161 -17.95 6.59 -9.16
C SER A 161 -16.60 6.93 -8.54
N LEU A 162 -15.93 7.95 -9.08
CA LEU A 162 -14.76 8.54 -8.42
C LEU A 162 -15.16 9.05 -7.03
N PRO A 163 -14.27 8.95 -6.04
CA PRO A 163 -14.52 9.52 -4.71
C PRO A 163 -14.78 11.02 -4.78
N ALA A 164 -15.73 11.50 -3.97
CA ALA A 164 -16.19 12.90 -3.99
C ALA A 164 -15.90 13.67 -2.70
N ALA A 165 -15.17 13.08 -1.74
CA ALA A 165 -14.83 13.76 -0.49
C ALA A 165 -14.00 15.02 -0.77
N ALA A 166 -14.28 16.11 -0.02
CA ALA A 166 -13.57 17.36 -0.20
C ALA A 166 -12.09 17.24 0.16
N VAL A 167 -11.24 17.89 -0.63
CA VAL A 167 -9.83 18.10 -0.32
C VAL A 167 -9.71 19.29 0.63
N PHE A 168 -8.81 19.19 1.60
CA PHE A 168 -8.55 20.26 2.56
C PHE A 168 -7.06 20.53 2.72
N GLU A 169 -6.72 21.72 3.18
CA GLU A 169 -5.35 22.15 3.40
C GLU A 169 -4.78 21.55 4.69
N HIS A 170 -3.61 20.98 4.59
CA HIS A 170 -2.78 20.60 5.74
C HIS A 170 -1.87 21.79 6.06
N ALA A 171 -2.30 22.61 7.01
CA ALA A 171 -1.68 23.89 7.32
C ALA A 171 -0.68 23.82 8.48
N ALA A 172 0.06 24.90 8.70
CA ALA A 172 0.87 25.08 9.89
C ALA A 172 0.01 24.98 11.17
N PRO A 173 0.54 24.44 12.30
CA PRO A 173 1.94 24.03 12.49
C PRO A 173 2.28 22.66 11.90
N HIS A 174 1.30 21.83 11.53
CA HIS A 174 1.53 20.46 11.09
C HIS A 174 2.29 20.36 9.75
N ALA A 175 2.04 21.28 8.82
CA ALA A 175 2.87 21.46 7.63
C ALA A 175 4.04 22.39 7.95
N SER A 176 5.19 21.82 8.29
CA SER A 176 6.38 22.59 8.68
C SER A 176 7.12 23.25 7.50
N VAL A 177 6.86 22.81 6.27
CA VAL A 177 7.45 23.34 5.02
C VAL A 177 6.33 23.77 4.08
N ALA A 178 6.40 24.99 3.56
CA ALA A 178 5.41 25.52 2.62
C ALA A 178 5.40 24.73 1.30
N ARG A 179 4.23 24.60 0.64
CA ARG A 179 4.12 23.91 -0.66
C ARG A 179 4.95 24.58 -1.75
N SER A 180 5.07 25.90 -1.75
CA SER A 180 5.92 26.65 -2.68
C SER A 180 7.40 26.26 -2.55
N GLU A 181 7.88 26.04 -1.33
CA GLU A 181 9.25 25.58 -1.08
C GLU A 181 9.46 24.12 -1.55
N LYS A 182 8.50 23.24 -1.26
CA LYS A 182 8.51 21.85 -1.74
C LYS A 182 8.51 21.79 -3.28
N LEU A 183 7.66 22.60 -3.94
CA LEU A 183 7.65 22.71 -5.41
C LEU A 183 9.00 23.21 -5.95
N ALA A 184 9.62 24.18 -5.28
CA ALA A 184 10.95 24.65 -5.67
C ALA A 184 12.03 23.55 -5.52
N GLN A 185 11.93 22.69 -4.50
CA GLN A 185 12.81 21.52 -4.35
C GLN A 185 12.61 20.51 -5.49
N ILE A 186 11.36 20.19 -5.85
CA ILE A 186 11.04 19.30 -6.96
C ILE A 186 11.57 19.87 -8.28
N ARG A 187 11.34 21.16 -8.57
CA ARG A 187 11.82 21.81 -9.78
C ARG A 187 13.34 21.80 -9.91
N ARG A 188 14.08 21.98 -8.81
CA ARG A 188 15.54 21.80 -8.80
C ARG A 188 15.93 20.36 -9.16
N ALA A 189 15.28 19.36 -8.55
CA ALA A 189 15.56 17.96 -8.86
C ALA A 189 15.18 17.57 -10.30
N MET A 190 14.16 18.18 -10.88
CA MET A 190 13.83 18.06 -12.31
C MET A 190 14.95 18.65 -13.18
N ALA A 191 15.40 19.86 -12.88
CA ALA A 191 16.48 20.53 -13.61
C ALA A 191 17.80 19.74 -13.57
N ASP A 192 18.17 19.17 -12.41
CA ASP A 192 19.34 18.29 -12.25
C ASP A 192 19.28 17.05 -13.16
N LYS A 193 18.08 16.63 -13.58
CA LYS A 193 17.84 15.52 -14.52
C LYS A 193 17.59 15.98 -15.96
N GLY A 194 17.68 17.29 -16.23
CA GLY A 194 17.38 17.88 -17.53
C GLY A 194 15.89 17.81 -17.92
N ALA A 195 14.99 17.62 -16.94
CA ALA A 195 13.55 17.50 -17.17
C ALA A 195 12.86 18.86 -17.04
N GLN A 196 12.01 19.19 -18.01
CA GLN A 196 11.18 20.40 -18.02
C GLN A 196 9.81 20.14 -17.39
N TRP A 197 9.36 18.89 -17.40
CA TRP A 197 8.08 18.44 -16.89
C TRP A 197 8.26 17.24 -15.98
N HIS A 198 7.38 17.11 -15.01
CA HIS A 198 7.29 15.93 -14.14
C HIS A 198 5.85 15.57 -13.90
N PHE A 199 5.48 14.31 -14.18
CA PHE A 199 4.14 13.80 -13.93
C PHE A 199 4.15 12.91 -12.69
N ILE A 200 3.28 13.25 -11.74
CA ILE A 200 3.11 12.53 -10.46
C ILE A 200 1.68 11.98 -10.39
N SER A 201 1.57 10.68 -10.15
CA SER A 201 0.30 9.98 -9.94
C SER A 201 0.10 9.46 -8.53
N THR A 202 1.17 9.24 -7.77
CA THR A 202 1.10 8.72 -6.40
C THR A 202 0.43 9.69 -5.46
N LEU A 203 -0.61 9.21 -4.74
CA LEU A 203 -1.50 10.06 -3.94
C LEU A 203 -0.79 10.67 -2.73
N ASP A 204 0.04 9.91 -2.09
CA ASP A 204 0.86 10.31 -0.95
C ASP A 204 1.92 11.36 -1.32
N ASP A 205 2.58 11.21 -2.47
CA ASP A 205 3.51 12.20 -3.00
C ASP A 205 2.80 13.53 -3.26
N LEU A 206 1.60 13.49 -3.86
CA LEU A 206 0.80 14.70 -4.12
C LEU A 206 0.33 15.37 -2.82
N ALA A 207 -0.20 14.58 -1.88
CA ALA A 207 -0.67 15.07 -0.60
C ALA A 207 0.47 15.73 0.20
N TRP A 208 1.65 15.13 0.18
CA TRP A 208 2.85 15.70 0.80
C TRP A 208 3.32 16.97 0.10
N LEU A 209 3.45 16.92 -1.23
CA LEU A 209 3.99 18.03 -2.03
C LEU A 209 3.15 19.29 -1.92
N LEU A 210 1.84 19.13 -2.04
CA LEU A 210 0.90 20.25 -2.09
C LEU A 210 0.36 20.64 -0.71
N ASN A 211 0.77 19.97 0.36
CA ASN A 211 0.20 20.14 1.70
C ASN A 211 -1.32 20.03 1.69
N LEU A 212 -1.84 19.00 1.03
CA LEU A 212 -3.26 18.72 0.93
C LEU A 212 -3.59 17.35 1.52
N ARG A 213 -4.81 17.21 1.99
CA ARG A 213 -5.34 15.94 2.51
C ARG A 213 -6.73 15.69 1.95
N GLY A 214 -7.14 14.43 1.99
CA GLY A 214 -8.48 14.00 1.61
C GLY A 214 -8.85 12.70 2.33
N ALA A 215 -9.97 12.10 1.91
CA ALA A 215 -10.50 10.87 2.51
C ALA A 215 -11.02 9.91 1.41
N ASP A 216 -10.29 9.77 0.32
CA ASP A 216 -10.72 8.99 -0.84
C ASP A 216 -10.38 7.50 -0.73
N VAL A 217 -9.40 7.16 0.09
CA VAL A 217 -9.01 5.79 0.40
C VAL A 217 -9.10 5.54 1.89
N SER A 218 -9.32 4.30 2.28
CA SER A 218 -9.29 3.91 3.69
C SER A 218 -7.87 4.08 4.23
N TYR A 219 -7.76 4.48 5.47
CA TYR A 219 -6.53 4.54 6.26
C TYR A 219 -5.51 5.62 5.87
N ASN A 220 -5.47 6.08 4.62
CA ASN A 220 -4.53 7.10 4.16
C ASN A 220 -5.27 8.44 3.95
N PRO A 221 -4.80 9.57 4.52
CA PRO A 221 -5.46 10.86 4.39
C PRO A 221 -5.13 11.53 3.05
N VAL A 222 -5.36 10.81 1.95
CA VAL A 222 -5.03 11.20 0.58
C VAL A 222 -6.26 11.35 -0.29
N PHE A 223 -6.10 11.90 -1.48
CA PHE A 223 -7.17 12.15 -2.43
C PHE A 223 -6.74 11.75 -3.85
N VAL A 224 -7.70 11.27 -4.63
CA VAL A 224 -7.49 10.81 -6.01
C VAL A 224 -7.23 12.01 -6.92
N ALA A 225 -5.99 12.12 -7.41
CA ALA A 225 -5.54 13.19 -8.28
C ALA A 225 -4.27 12.83 -9.05
N HIS A 226 -3.97 13.55 -10.12
CA HIS A 226 -2.67 13.60 -10.78
C HIS A 226 -2.11 15.02 -10.73
N ALA A 227 -0.81 15.19 -10.89
CA ALA A 227 -0.22 16.50 -11.14
C ALA A 227 0.81 16.45 -12.28
N LEU A 228 0.79 17.51 -13.07
CA LEU A 228 1.82 17.81 -14.06
C LEU A 228 2.55 19.09 -13.63
N ILE A 229 3.83 18.96 -13.32
CA ILE A 229 4.66 20.03 -12.79
C ILE A 229 5.58 20.53 -13.89
N GLY A 230 5.48 21.81 -14.23
CA GLY A 230 6.36 22.53 -15.11
C GLY A 230 7.37 23.39 -14.34
N ALA A 231 8.19 24.15 -15.08
CA ALA A 231 9.25 24.98 -14.51
C ALA A 231 8.73 26.09 -13.57
N ASP A 232 7.59 26.68 -13.87
CA ASP A 232 7.01 27.84 -13.18
C ASP A 232 5.57 27.64 -12.73
N HIS A 233 4.86 26.64 -13.26
CA HIS A 233 3.48 26.32 -12.92
C HIS A 233 3.29 24.83 -12.66
N ALA A 234 2.13 24.45 -12.11
CA ALA A 234 1.70 23.07 -11.96
C ALA A 234 0.19 22.97 -12.21
N SER A 235 -0.26 21.82 -12.72
CA SER A 235 -1.68 21.51 -12.87
C SER A 235 -2.03 20.33 -11.96
N LEU A 236 -3.05 20.51 -11.14
CA LEU A 236 -3.63 19.47 -10.27
C LEU A 236 -4.92 18.96 -10.91
N PHE A 237 -4.93 17.70 -11.35
CA PHE A 237 -6.09 17.05 -11.97
C PHE A 237 -6.87 16.27 -10.92
N VAL A 238 -8.07 16.72 -10.60
CA VAL A 238 -8.90 16.19 -9.50
C VAL A 238 -10.37 16.17 -9.92
N ALA A 239 -11.17 15.29 -9.33
CA ALA A 239 -12.61 15.23 -9.65
C ALA A 239 -13.30 16.57 -9.34
N ASP A 240 -14.27 16.91 -10.17
CA ASP A 240 -14.98 18.19 -10.07
C ASP A 240 -15.63 18.39 -8.69
N GLY A 241 -15.55 19.61 -8.17
CA GLY A 241 -16.16 19.99 -6.90
C GLY A 241 -15.42 19.54 -5.63
N LYS A 242 -14.33 18.80 -5.75
CA LYS A 242 -13.55 18.33 -4.57
C LYS A 242 -12.69 19.42 -3.93
N VAL A 243 -12.22 20.38 -4.70
CA VAL A 243 -11.40 21.49 -4.21
C VAL A 243 -12.31 22.69 -3.97
N PRO A 244 -12.52 23.11 -2.71
CA PRO A 244 -13.30 24.32 -2.40
C PRO A 244 -12.68 25.57 -3.05
N GLN A 245 -13.49 26.55 -3.46
CA GLN A 245 -13.02 27.75 -4.16
C GLN A 245 -11.90 28.49 -3.41
N ALA A 246 -12.04 28.64 -2.10
CA ALA A 246 -11.01 29.30 -1.28
C ALA A 246 -9.65 28.56 -1.33
N LEU A 247 -9.68 27.24 -1.42
CA LEU A 247 -8.46 26.42 -1.57
C LEU A 247 -7.90 26.54 -2.99
N ALA A 248 -8.75 26.55 -4.02
CA ALA A 248 -8.33 26.78 -5.40
C ALA A 248 -7.66 28.15 -5.55
N ASP A 249 -8.21 29.21 -4.93
CA ASP A 249 -7.62 30.54 -4.90
C ASP A 249 -6.26 30.58 -4.17
N ALA A 250 -6.11 29.77 -3.12
CA ALA A 250 -4.82 29.62 -2.43
C ALA A 250 -3.78 28.87 -3.28
N LEU A 251 -4.18 27.82 -3.99
CA LEU A 251 -3.31 27.09 -4.93
C LEU A 251 -2.87 27.97 -6.09
N ALA A 252 -3.76 28.79 -6.63
CA ALA A 252 -3.47 29.72 -7.72
C ALA A 252 -2.36 30.75 -7.35
N LYS A 253 -2.26 31.16 -6.07
CA LYS A 253 -1.17 32.02 -5.58
C LYS A 253 0.20 31.34 -5.66
N ASP A 254 0.24 30.02 -5.61
CA ASP A 254 1.44 29.19 -5.77
C ASP A 254 1.63 28.72 -7.22
N ASN A 255 0.94 29.33 -8.19
CA ASN A 255 0.91 28.95 -9.61
C ASN A 255 0.48 27.50 -9.85
N ILE A 256 -0.55 27.06 -9.13
CA ILE A 256 -1.16 25.72 -9.29
C ILE A 256 -2.58 25.91 -9.82
N SER A 257 -2.87 25.40 -11.03
CA SER A 257 -4.22 25.32 -11.56
C SER A 257 -4.92 24.04 -11.09
N VAL A 258 -6.23 24.11 -10.90
CA VAL A 258 -7.08 22.96 -10.60
C VAL A 258 -7.87 22.61 -11.86
N GLU A 259 -7.70 21.41 -12.36
CA GLU A 259 -8.25 20.92 -13.62
C GLU A 259 -9.09 19.65 -13.39
N PRO A 260 -10.07 19.35 -14.26
CA PRO A 260 -10.83 18.11 -14.18
C PRO A 260 -9.93 16.87 -14.27
N TYR A 261 -10.18 15.87 -13.44
CA TYR A 261 -9.39 14.63 -13.37
C TYR A 261 -9.14 13.98 -14.73
N ALA A 262 -10.18 13.93 -15.57
CA ALA A 262 -10.11 13.32 -16.91
C ALA A 262 -9.14 14.03 -17.87
N LYS A 263 -8.74 15.28 -17.56
CA LYS A 263 -7.83 16.08 -18.40
C LYS A 263 -6.35 15.73 -18.23
N ALA A 264 -5.99 14.87 -17.29
CA ALA A 264 -4.59 14.47 -17.09
C ALA A 264 -3.96 13.84 -18.34
N ALA A 265 -4.68 12.95 -19.04
CA ALA A 265 -4.20 12.33 -20.27
C ALA A 265 -4.07 13.35 -21.43
N ASP A 266 -5.03 14.27 -21.56
CA ASP A 266 -4.98 15.34 -22.55
C ASP A 266 -3.77 16.27 -22.31
N ALA A 267 -3.49 16.58 -21.05
CA ALA A 267 -2.34 17.42 -20.67
C ALA A 267 -0.99 16.74 -21.01
N LEU A 268 -0.88 15.42 -20.81
CA LEU A 268 0.27 14.66 -21.25
C LEU A 268 0.41 14.66 -22.77
N ALA A 269 -0.70 14.48 -23.51
CA ALA A 269 -0.73 14.50 -24.97
C ALA A 269 -0.39 15.89 -25.56
N ALA A 270 -0.63 16.95 -24.80
CA ALA A 270 -0.34 18.33 -25.21
C ALA A 270 1.08 18.80 -24.86
N LEU A 271 1.93 17.95 -24.33
CA LEU A 271 3.32 18.33 -24.02
C LEU A 271 4.07 18.81 -25.26
N PRO A 272 4.84 19.90 -25.18
CA PRO A 272 5.53 20.46 -26.34
C PRO A 272 6.52 19.48 -26.97
N ALA A 273 6.55 19.43 -28.30
CA ALA A 273 7.53 18.63 -29.02
C ALA A 273 8.96 19.03 -28.65
N GLY A 274 9.83 18.04 -28.42
CA GLY A 274 11.22 18.24 -28.00
C GLY A 274 11.38 18.53 -26.51
N SER A 275 10.28 18.58 -25.73
CA SER A 275 10.38 18.70 -24.28
C SER A 275 10.79 17.39 -23.60
N THR A 276 11.18 17.48 -22.32
CA THR A 276 11.63 16.34 -21.51
C THR A 276 10.71 16.16 -20.31
N LEU A 277 10.16 14.95 -20.17
CA LEU A 277 9.26 14.55 -19.10
C LEU A 277 9.95 13.57 -18.14
N LEU A 278 10.02 13.90 -16.86
CA LEU A 278 10.43 13.00 -15.78
C LEU A 278 9.25 12.15 -15.33
N ILE A 279 9.46 10.84 -15.26
CA ILE A 279 8.51 9.87 -14.67
C ILE A 279 9.25 8.87 -13.79
N ASP A 280 8.53 8.29 -12.83
CA ASP A 280 8.95 7.08 -12.13
C ASP A 280 8.19 5.87 -12.74
N PRO A 281 8.88 4.95 -13.43
CA PRO A 281 8.21 3.83 -14.10
C PRO A 281 7.58 2.82 -13.14
N ARG A 282 7.85 2.93 -11.85
CA ARG A 282 7.21 2.13 -10.80
C ARG A 282 5.96 2.81 -10.22
N ARG A 283 5.78 4.11 -10.49
CA ARG A 283 4.76 4.97 -9.86
C ARG A 283 3.84 5.66 -10.87
N ILE A 284 3.91 5.25 -12.15
CA ILE A 284 3.02 5.70 -13.23
C ILE A 284 2.46 4.50 -13.98
N THR A 285 1.24 4.62 -14.48
CA THR A 285 0.60 3.58 -15.27
C THR A 285 1.02 3.64 -16.74
N PHE A 286 0.90 2.50 -17.41
CA PHE A 286 1.22 2.37 -18.82
C PHE A 286 0.25 3.18 -19.70
N GLY A 287 -1.04 3.24 -19.33
CA GLY A 287 -2.01 4.10 -20.01
C GLY A 287 -1.64 5.58 -19.97
N SER A 288 -1.14 6.08 -18.83
CA SER A 288 -0.63 7.45 -18.73
C SER A 288 0.60 7.67 -19.63
N LEU A 289 1.54 6.71 -19.64
CA LEU A 289 2.73 6.81 -20.49
C LEU A 289 2.38 6.77 -21.99
N GLN A 290 1.38 5.99 -22.39
CA GLN A 290 0.91 5.93 -23.79
C GLN A 290 0.30 7.26 -24.28
N SER A 291 -0.16 8.13 -23.37
CA SER A 291 -0.66 9.47 -23.71
C SER A 291 0.46 10.45 -24.05
N VAL A 292 1.73 10.14 -23.73
CA VAL A 292 2.87 11.02 -24.00
C VAL A 292 3.27 10.92 -25.47
N PRO A 293 3.37 12.05 -26.21
CA PRO A 293 3.79 12.03 -27.61
C PRO A 293 5.21 11.49 -27.79
N SER A 294 5.45 10.77 -28.87
CA SER A 294 6.80 10.25 -29.22
C SER A 294 7.86 11.35 -29.46
N THR A 295 7.42 12.60 -29.63
CA THR A 295 8.28 13.78 -29.75
C THR A 295 8.80 14.31 -28.40
N VAL A 296 8.29 13.77 -27.29
CA VAL A 296 8.72 14.11 -25.93
C VAL A 296 9.75 13.08 -25.46
N THR A 297 10.87 13.56 -24.93
CA THR A 297 11.88 12.68 -24.33
C THR A 297 11.46 12.31 -22.91
N VAL A 298 11.34 11.00 -22.64
CA VAL A 298 11.02 10.51 -21.29
C VAL A 298 12.30 10.20 -20.54
N VAL A 299 12.47 10.81 -19.36
CA VAL A 299 13.54 10.52 -18.39
C VAL A 299 12.94 9.71 -17.26
N GLU A 300 13.51 8.54 -17.01
CA GLU A 300 13.05 7.62 -15.96
C GLU A 300 13.94 7.74 -14.71
N ALA A 301 13.33 8.06 -13.58
CA ALA A 301 13.99 8.06 -12.28
C ALA A 301 12.93 7.95 -11.16
N VAL A 302 13.38 7.60 -9.96
CA VAL A 302 12.52 7.65 -8.76
C VAL A 302 11.98 9.07 -8.58
N ASN A 303 10.70 9.19 -8.26
CA ASN A 303 10.06 10.49 -7.96
C ASN A 303 10.89 11.25 -6.91
N PRO A 304 11.32 12.48 -7.16
CA PRO A 304 12.03 13.26 -6.16
C PRO A 304 11.24 13.44 -4.86
N SER A 305 9.91 13.55 -4.95
CA SER A 305 9.00 13.62 -3.81
C SER A 305 9.12 12.42 -2.87
N THR A 306 9.21 11.20 -3.40
CA THR A 306 9.41 9.99 -2.61
C THR A 306 10.66 10.08 -1.73
N PHE A 307 11.76 10.57 -2.29
CA PHE A 307 13.00 10.76 -1.55
C PHE A 307 12.91 11.88 -0.49
N PHE A 308 12.36 13.03 -0.85
CA PHE A 308 12.24 14.15 0.10
C PHE A 308 11.26 13.85 1.23
N LYS A 309 10.11 13.25 0.92
CA LYS A 309 9.09 12.84 1.89
C LYS A 309 9.62 11.81 2.89
N SER A 310 10.42 10.84 2.43
CA SER A 310 10.98 9.80 3.30
C SER A 310 11.92 10.34 4.37
N ARG A 311 12.54 11.50 4.14
CA ARG A 311 13.49 12.15 5.07
C ARG A 311 12.82 13.29 5.81
N LYS A 312 12.38 13.02 7.01
CA LYS A 312 11.74 14.02 7.85
C LYS A 312 12.74 15.14 8.22
N THR A 313 12.32 16.38 8.10
CA THR A 313 13.00 17.52 8.72
C THR A 313 12.97 17.38 10.24
N GLU A 314 13.77 18.17 10.98
CA GLU A 314 13.71 18.10 12.45
C GLU A 314 12.33 18.52 12.99
N ALA A 315 11.65 19.49 12.36
CA ALA A 315 10.30 19.89 12.73
C ALA A 315 9.27 18.76 12.47
N GLU A 316 9.36 18.09 11.31
CA GLU A 316 8.51 16.92 11.03
C GLU A 316 8.82 15.76 11.98
N ALA A 317 10.10 15.54 12.33
CA ALA A 317 10.48 14.52 13.28
C ALA A 317 9.92 14.80 14.70
N GLU A 318 9.86 16.08 15.10
CA GLU A 318 9.23 16.46 16.37
C GLU A 318 7.73 16.16 16.37
N HIS A 319 7.03 16.49 15.29
CA HIS A 319 5.61 16.12 15.13
C HIS A 319 5.39 14.60 15.19
N VAL A 320 6.31 13.81 14.62
CA VAL A 320 6.23 12.34 14.74
C VAL A 320 6.43 11.88 16.18
N ARG A 321 7.35 12.49 16.96
CA ARG A 321 7.53 12.18 18.39
C ARG A 321 6.26 12.48 19.17
N GLU A 322 5.67 13.66 19.00
CA GLU A 322 4.40 14.05 19.64
C GLU A 322 3.28 13.07 19.28
N THR A 323 3.20 12.65 18.00
CA THR A 323 2.23 11.68 17.54
C THR A 323 2.41 10.33 18.24
N MET A 324 3.64 9.82 18.33
CA MET A 324 3.94 8.55 18.98
C MET A 324 3.65 8.61 20.50
N GLU A 325 3.86 9.76 21.15
CA GLU A 325 3.49 9.95 22.56
C GLU A 325 1.96 9.92 22.75
N GLN A 326 1.19 10.54 21.87
CA GLN A 326 -0.28 10.48 21.90
C GLN A 326 -0.79 9.06 21.67
N ASP A 327 -0.23 8.35 20.70
CA ASP A 327 -0.61 6.97 20.40
C ASP A 327 -0.20 6.01 21.55
N GLY A 328 0.99 6.21 22.11
CA GLY A 328 1.46 5.47 23.30
C GLY A 328 0.54 5.66 24.51
N ALA A 329 0.03 6.88 24.71
CA ALA A 329 -0.95 7.16 25.76
C ALA A 329 -2.31 6.46 25.47
N ALA A 330 -2.74 6.39 24.22
CA ALA A 330 -3.94 5.63 23.84
C ALA A 330 -3.77 4.13 24.09
N LEU A 331 -2.60 3.58 23.75
CA LEU A 331 -2.27 2.18 24.03
C LEU A 331 -2.24 1.88 25.54
N ALA A 332 -1.64 2.77 26.34
CA ALA A 332 -1.62 2.62 27.80
C ALA A 332 -3.04 2.63 28.41
N GLU A 333 -3.92 3.50 27.92
CA GLU A 333 -5.33 3.54 28.31
C GLU A 333 -6.07 2.27 27.89
N PHE A 334 -5.85 1.79 26.67
CA PHE A 334 -6.40 0.54 26.17
C PHE A 334 -5.93 -0.65 27.02
N PHE A 335 -4.64 -0.78 27.33
CA PHE A 335 -4.12 -1.89 28.14
C PHE A 335 -4.64 -1.85 29.57
N ALA A 336 -4.82 -0.67 30.16
CA ALA A 336 -5.43 -0.53 31.48
C ALA A 336 -6.90 -1.05 31.49
N TRP A 337 -7.67 -0.72 30.45
CA TRP A 337 -9.00 -1.29 30.27
C TRP A 337 -8.92 -2.82 30.07
N PHE A 338 -8.04 -3.29 29.18
CA PHE A 338 -7.91 -4.70 28.84
C PHE A 338 -7.59 -5.57 30.05
N GLU A 339 -6.62 -5.17 30.88
CA GLU A 339 -6.28 -5.85 32.12
C GLU A 339 -7.46 -5.88 33.13
N GLY A 340 -8.23 -4.80 33.18
CA GLY A 340 -9.41 -4.68 34.03
C GLY A 340 -10.59 -5.55 33.58
N ALA A 341 -10.77 -5.71 32.28
CA ALA A 341 -11.90 -6.43 31.66
C ALA A 341 -11.63 -7.93 31.45
N LEU A 342 -10.37 -8.32 31.28
CA LEU A 342 -9.98 -9.71 31.01
C LEU A 342 -10.45 -10.65 32.11
N GLY A 343 -11.21 -11.69 31.69
CA GLY A 343 -11.82 -12.67 32.58
C GLY A 343 -13.07 -12.18 33.34
N ARG A 344 -13.52 -10.95 33.10
CA ARG A 344 -14.75 -10.38 33.67
C ARG A 344 -15.80 -10.07 32.61
N GLU A 345 -15.36 -9.73 31.42
CA GLU A 345 -16.18 -9.43 30.26
C GLU A 345 -15.83 -10.36 29.10
N THR A 346 -16.74 -10.57 28.16
CA THR A 346 -16.43 -11.28 26.93
C THR A 346 -15.64 -10.33 26.01
N ILE A 347 -14.37 -10.64 25.79
CA ILE A 347 -13.49 -9.90 24.89
C ILE A 347 -13.24 -10.75 23.66
N THR A 348 -13.42 -10.18 22.49
CA THR A 348 -13.12 -10.80 21.20
C THR A 348 -12.05 -10.01 20.46
N GLU A 349 -11.52 -10.56 19.37
CA GLU A 349 -10.59 -9.84 18.50
C GLU A 349 -11.23 -8.57 17.90
N LEU A 350 -12.56 -8.55 17.68
CA LEU A 350 -13.31 -7.35 17.29
C LEU A 350 -13.35 -6.31 18.40
N THR A 351 -13.57 -6.74 19.64
CA THR A 351 -13.59 -5.85 20.81
C THR A 351 -12.24 -5.14 20.99
N ILE A 352 -11.12 -5.81 20.67
CA ILE A 352 -9.79 -5.20 20.71
C ILE A 352 -9.72 -4.01 19.73
N ASP A 353 -10.13 -4.20 18.48
CA ASP A 353 -10.15 -3.13 17.47
C ASP A 353 -11.04 -1.96 17.92
N GLU A 354 -12.25 -2.23 18.38
CA GLU A 354 -13.22 -1.24 18.85
C GLU A 354 -12.65 -0.38 19.99
N GLN A 355 -12.12 -1.02 21.03
CA GLN A 355 -11.64 -0.33 22.23
C GLN A 355 -10.35 0.45 21.97
N LEU A 356 -9.44 -0.11 21.18
CA LEU A 356 -8.21 0.57 20.80
C LEU A 356 -8.48 1.77 19.90
N THR A 357 -9.36 1.62 18.92
CA THR A 357 -9.84 2.72 18.07
C THR A 357 -10.50 3.82 18.90
N ALA A 358 -11.35 3.46 19.86
CA ALA A 358 -12.00 4.42 20.76
C ALA A 358 -10.97 5.16 21.64
N ALA A 359 -9.93 4.49 22.13
CA ALA A 359 -8.86 5.13 22.90
C ALA A 359 -8.09 6.16 22.05
N ARG A 360 -7.75 5.80 20.81
CA ARG A 360 -7.09 6.68 19.84
C ARG A 360 -7.96 7.87 19.46
N ALA A 361 -9.26 7.66 19.23
CA ALA A 361 -10.20 8.72 18.88
C ALA A 361 -10.35 9.82 19.95
N ARG A 362 -9.98 9.54 21.18
CA ARG A 362 -9.93 10.53 22.27
C ARG A 362 -8.67 11.40 22.26
N ARG A 363 -7.66 11.07 21.44
CA ARG A 363 -6.40 11.81 21.41
C ARG A 363 -6.50 13.04 20.50
N PRO A 364 -5.81 14.13 20.86
CA PRO A 364 -5.74 15.31 20.01
C PRO A 364 -5.22 15.00 18.61
N GLY A 365 -5.84 15.54 17.60
CA GLY A 365 -5.40 15.41 16.21
C GLY A 365 -5.63 14.05 15.56
N PHE A 366 -6.34 13.12 16.21
CA PHE A 366 -6.72 11.85 15.57
C PHE A 366 -7.57 12.09 14.32
N VAL A 367 -7.24 11.41 13.23
CA VAL A 367 -7.92 11.47 11.93
C VAL A 367 -8.62 10.15 11.61
N SER A 368 -7.87 9.06 11.62
CA SER A 368 -8.36 7.70 11.32
C SER A 368 -7.36 6.66 11.80
N LEU A 369 -7.65 5.38 11.62
CA LEU A 369 -6.62 4.35 11.68
C LEU A 369 -5.67 4.48 10.49
N SER A 370 -4.41 4.02 10.62
CA SER A 370 -3.42 3.97 9.54
C SER A 370 -3.49 2.69 8.71
N PHE A 371 -4.11 1.65 9.28
CA PHE A 371 -4.48 0.38 8.63
C PHE A 371 -5.52 -0.34 9.49
N ALA A 372 -6.11 -1.42 8.97
CA ALA A 372 -7.05 -2.23 9.75
C ALA A 372 -6.31 -2.94 10.89
N THR A 373 -6.75 -2.75 12.12
CA THR A 373 -6.15 -3.41 13.29
C THR A 373 -6.06 -4.92 13.09
N ILE A 374 -4.89 -5.48 13.34
CA ILE A 374 -4.64 -6.92 13.39
C ILE A 374 -4.66 -7.32 14.86
N ALA A 375 -5.72 -7.96 15.30
CA ALA A 375 -5.82 -8.55 16.63
C ALA A 375 -5.97 -10.05 16.46
N GLY A 376 -4.89 -10.82 16.65
CA GLY A 376 -4.88 -12.25 16.41
C GLY A 376 -4.55 -13.06 17.67
N PHE A 377 -5.54 -13.80 18.18
CA PHE A 377 -5.34 -14.67 19.33
C PHE A 377 -4.90 -16.05 18.88
N ASN A 378 -3.82 -16.56 19.45
CA ASN A 378 -3.27 -17.88 19.16
C ASN A 378 -3.12 -18.13 17.64
N ALA A 379 -3.85 -19.10 17.08
CA ALA A 379 -3.74 -19.49 15.66
C ALA A 379 -3.98 -18.33 14.69
N ASN A 380 -4.85 -17.39 15.01
CA ASN A 380 -5.11 -16.21 14.21
C ASN A 380 -3.90 -15.26 14.16
N GLY A 381 -3.13 -15.18 15.26
CA GLY A 381 -1.87 -14.43 15.29
C GLY A 381 -0.77 -15.01 14.39
N ALA A 382 -0.92 -16.25 13.92
CA ALA A 382 0.02 -16.83 12.95
C ALA A 382 -0.20 -16.37 11.50
N MET A 383 -1.25 -15.60 11.24
CA MET A 383 -1.51 -14.95 9.95
C MET A 383 -1.06 -13.50 10.03
N PRO A 384 0.05 -13.09 9.35
CA PRO A 384 0.63 -11.77 9.52
C PRO A 384 -0.32 -10.61 9.25
N HIS A 385 -1.26 -10.78 8.31
CA HIS A 385 -2.28 -9.80 7.92
C HIS A 385 -3.69 -10.29 8.27
N TYR A 386 -3.83 -10.96 9.42
CA TYR A 386 -5.12 -11.42 9.90
C TYR A 386 -6.11 -10.26 10.05
N ARG A 387 -7.36 -10.52 9.72
CA ARG A 387 -8.47 -9.59 9.95
C ARG A 387 -9.65 -10.34 10.56
N ALA A 388 -10.01 -9.97 11.77
CA ALA A 388 -11.24 -10.44 12.40
C ALA A 388 -12.47 -9.88 11.67
N THR A 389 -13.49 -10.70 11.52
CA THR A 389 -14.80 -10.31 10.97
C THR A 389 -15.91 -10.83 11.88
N GLU A 390 -17.15 -10.36 11.70
CA GLU A 390 -18.30 -10.85 12.48
C GLU A 390 -18.48 -12.36 12.34
N GLU A 391 -18.19 -12.90 11.14
CA GLU A 391 -18.32 -14.33 10.85
C GLU A 391 -17.11 -15.16 11.29
N SER A 392 -15.96 -14.52 11.52
CA SER A 392 -14.69 -15.21 11.82
C SER A 392 -13.83 -14.38 12.74
N HIS A 393 -13.91 -14.66 14.03
CA HIS A 393 -13.07 -14.08 15.09
C HIS A 393 -13.00 -15.05 16.29
N SER A 394 -12.00 -14.84 17.14
CA SER A 394 -11.83 -15.59 18.39
C SER A 394 -12.30 -14.78 19.60
N VAL A 395 -12.83 -15.51 20.61
CA VAL A 395 -12.95 -15.02 21.97
C VAL A 395 -11.57 -15.14 22.65
N ILE A 396 -11.17 -14.12 23.39
CA ILE A 396 -9.88 -14.07 24.09
C ILE A 396 -10.07 -14.63 25.50
N GLU A 397 -9.79 -15.92 25.64
CA GLU A 397 -9.93 -16.63 26.90
C GLU A 397 -8.90 -17.76 27.05
N GLY A 398 -8.76 -18.29 28.25
CA GLY A 398 -7.86 -19.42 28.52
C GLY A 398 -6.38 -19.01 28.52
N ASN A 399 -5.56 -19.65 27.69
CA ASN A 399 -4.12 -19.50 27.66
C ASN A 399 -3.58 -19.24 26.26
N GLY A 400 -2.59 -18.36 26.11
CA GLY A 400 -1.94 -18.16 24.82
C GLY A 400 -1.34 -16.77 24.62
N LEU A 401 -1.16 -16.39 23.37
CA LEU A 401 -0.65 -15.08 22.95
C LEU A 401 -1.69 -14.34 22.13
N LEU A 402 -1.90 -13.08 22.46
CA LEU A 402 -2.65 -12.11 21.67
C LEU A 402 -1.65 -11.18 20.98
N LEU A 403 -1.55 -11.24 19.65
CA LEU A 403 -0.81 -10.31 18.84
C LEU A 403 -1.73 -9.15 18.46
N ILE A 404 -1.30 -7.91 18.75
CA ILE A 404 -2.01 -6.69 18.39
C ILE A 404 -1.06 -5.83 17.57
N ASP A 405 -1.38 -5.64 16.30
CA ASP A 405 -0.70 -4.73 15.38
C ASP A 405 -1.68 -3.66 14.92
N SER A 406 -1.33 -2.40 15.12
CA SER A 406 -2.27 -1.30 14.96
C SER A 406 -1.56 0.05 14.85
N GLY A 407 -2.22 0.98 14.20
CA GLY A 407 -1.70 2.32 14.06
C GLY A 407 -2.80 3.34 13.75
N ALA A 408 -2.46 4.61 13.78
CA ALA A 408 -3.37 5.70 13.50
C ALA A 408 -2.73 6.82 12.68
N GLN A 409 -3.58 7.54 11.97
CA GLN A 409 -3.29 8.83 11.35
C GLN A 409 -3.67 9.94 12.30
N TYR A 410 -2.73 10.83 12.55
CA TYR A 410 -2.93 12.07 13.28
C TYR A 410 -2.59 13.27 12.37
N LEU A 411 -3.01 14.46 12.73
CA LEU A 411 -2.62 15.68 12.00
C LEU A 411 -1.09 15.87 11.98
N SER A 412 -0.39 15.41 13.01
CA SER A 412 1.06 15.56 13.16
C SER A 412 1.87 14.38 12.61
N GLY A 413 1.25 13.23 12.33
CA GLY A 413 1.99 12.06 11.83
C GLY A 413 1.18 10.78 11.81
N THR A 414 1.88 9.69 11.52
CA THR A 414 1.32 8.33 11.40
C THR A 414 2.02 7.41 12.37
N THR A 415 1.27 6.49 12.99
CA THR A 415 1.82 5.48 13.91
C THR A 415 1.63 4.08 13.37
N ASP A 416 2.55 3.22 13.80
CA ASP A 416 2.60 1.80 13.53
C ASP A 416 3.30 1.09 14.68
N ILE A 417 2.64 0.09 15.29
CA ILE A 417 3.16 -0.59 16.46
C ILE A 417 2.55 -1.98 16.63
N THR A 418 3.38 -2.98 16.84
CA THR A 418 2.94 -4.33 17.23
C THR A 418 3.38 -4.67 18.65
N ARG A 419 2.46 -5.20 19.44
CA ARG A 419 2.72 -5.79 20.76
C ARG A 419 2.09 -7.17 20.87
N VAL A 420 2.73 -8.05 21.65
CA VAL A 420 2.22 -9.39 21.96
C VAL A 420 1.97 -9.50 23.45
N VAL A 421 0.74 -9.84 23.81
CA VAL A 421 0.26 -9.89 25.19
C VAL A 421 0.03 -11.35 25.59
N PRO A 422 0.56 -11.81 26.74
CA PRO A 422 0.25 -13.12 27.27
C PRO A 422 -1.16 -13.15 27.88
N ILE A 423 -1.92 -14.17 27.55
CA ILE A 423 -3.23 -14.46 28.14
C ILE A 423 -3.07 -15.71 29.00
N GLY A 424 -3.41 -15.63 30.27
CA GLY A 424 -3.26 -16.74 31.22
C GLY A 424 -1.82 -17.26 31.29
N THR A 425 -1.64 -18.57 31.21
CA THR A 425 -0.32 -19.22 31.28
C THR A 425 0.21 -19.46 29.86
N ILE A 426 1.41 -18.96 29.57
CA ILE A 426 2.10 -19.17 28.29
C ILE A 426 3.04 -20.38 28.36
N SER A 427 3.17 -21.11 27.25
CA SER A 427 4.08 -22.24 27.13
C SER A 427 5.56 -21.79 27.03
N GLU A 428 6.49 -22.70 27.31
CA GLU A 428 7.92 -22.43 27.10
C GLU A 428 8.25 -22.14 25.64
N ALA A 429 7.57 -22.79 24.68
CA ALA A 429 7.74 -22.51 23.26
C ALA A 429 7.32 -21.07 22.91
N GLN A 430 6.19 -20.59 23.41
CA GLN A 430 5.75 -19.21 23.23
C GLN A 430 6.73 -18.20 23.81
N ARG A 431 7.22 -18.45 25.03
CA ARG A 431 8.23 -17.62 25.70
C ARG A 431 9.55 -17.58 24.92
N ARG A 432 10.01 -18.75 24.46
CA ARG A 432 11.22 -18.87 23.65
C ARG A 432 11.10 -18.08 22.35
N ASP A 433 10.04 -18.26 21.60
CA ASP A 433 9.85 -17.65 20.28
C ASP A 433 9.65 -16.13 20.41
N PHE A 434 8.94 -15.66 21.44
CA PHE A 434 8.87 -14.22 21.79
C PHE A 434 10.27 -13.64 22.04
N THR A 435 11.10 -14.35 22.83
CA THR A 435 12.47 -13.91 23.15
C THR A 435 13.36 -13.86 21.89
N ILE A 436 13.20 -14.79 20.97
CA ILE A 436 13.94 -14.83 19.71
C ILE A 436 13.59 -13.63 18.83
N VAL A 437 12.28 -13.33 18.68
CA VAL A 437 11.81 -12.17 17.93
C VAL A 437 12.31 -10.87 18.57
N LEU A 438 12.23 -10.75 19.91
CA LEU A 438 12.75 -9.58 20.63
C LEU A 438 14.26 -9.40 20.40
N LYS A 439 15.05 -10.48 20.35
CA LYS A 439 16.47 -10.40 19.99
C LYS A 439 16.67 -9.83 18.59
N GLY A 440 15.84 -10.23 17.62
CA GLY A 440 15.86 -9.71 16.25
C GLY A 440 15.57 -8.20 16.19
N THR A 441 14.50 -7.75 16.85
CA THR A 441 14.13 -6.33 16.96
C THR A 441 15.27 -5.52 17.59
N MET A 442 15.80 -5.99 18.73
CA MET A 442 16.90 -5.32 19.42
C MET A 442 18.21 -5.33 18.64
N ALA A 443 18.52 -6.40 17.89
CA ALA A 443 19.74 -6.49 17.09
C ALA A 443 19.76 -5.39 16.03
N LEU A 444 18.66 -5.20 15.28
CA LEU A 444 18.58 -4.16 14.26
C LEU A 444 18.49 -2.75 14.88
N SER A 445 17.68 -2.54 15.92
CA SER A 445 17.55 -1.23 16.58
C SER A 445 18.84 -0.73 17.23
N ARG A 446 19.79 -1.62 17.55
CA ARG A 446 21.11 -1.28 18.08
C ARG A 446 22.21 -1.26 17.02
N ALA A 447 21.88 -1.60 15.77
CA ALA A 447 22.89 -1.74 14.74
C ALA A 447 23.55 -0.40 14.39
N GLN A 448 24.88 -0.44 14.27
CA GLN A 448 25.68 0.63 13.68
C GLN A 448 26.28 0.13 12.38
N PHE A 449 26.14 0.90 11.33
CA PHE A 449 26.52 0.49 9.97
C PHE A 449 27.07 1.65 9.16
N PRO A 450 27.94 1.39 8.17
CA PRO A 450 28.49 2.42 7.31
C PRO A 450 27.42 3.00 6.38
N ARG A 451 27.61 4.27 5.98
CA ARG A 451 26.74 4.90 4.97
C ARG A 451 26.75 4.11 3.67
N GLY A 452 25.58 3.98 3.06
CA GLY A 452 25.41 3.30 1.79
C GLY A 452 25.22 1.80 1.91
N ILE A 453 25.14 1.24 3.13
CA ILE A 453 24.74 -0.17 3.29
C ILE A 453 23.31 -0.35 2.75
N ARG A 454 23.10 -1.42 2.00
CA ARG A 454 21.80 -1.71 1.39
C ARG A 454 20.89 -2.44 2.35
N SER A 455 19.61 -2.24 2.19
CA SER A 455 18.52 -2.82 2.98
C SER A 455 18.65 -4.33 3.25
N PRO A 456 19.03 -5.21 2.31
CA PRO A 456 19.19 -6.65 2.59
C PRO A 456 20.18 -6.98 3.70
N MET A 457 21.21 -6.15 3.86
CA MET A 457 22.21 -6.36 4.92
C MET A 457 21.64 -6.03 6.29
N LEU A 458 20.73 -5.06 6.36
CA LEU A 458 20.04 -4.66 7.58
C LEU A 458 18.93 -5.65 7.94
N ASP A 459 18.17 -6.10 6.95
CA ASP A 459 17.17 -7.16 7.08
C ASP A 459 17.79 -8.44 7.67
N ALA A 460 18.98 -8.83 7.21
CA ALA A 460 19.72 -9.98 7.73
C ALA A 460 20.09 -9.85 9.22
N ILE A 461 20.35 -8.65 9.72
CA ILE A 461 20.66 -8.44 11.15
C ILE A 461 19.46 -8.81 12.03
N ALA A 462 18.26 -8.42 11.66
CA ALA A 462 17.04 -8.77 12.40
C ALA A 462 16.69 -10.26 12.26
N ARG A 463 16.96 -10.87 11.09
CA ARG A 463 16.70 -12.29 10.84
C ARG A 463 17.69 -13.24 11.51
N ALA A 464 18.92 -12.82 11.75
CA ALA A 464 19.97 -13.71 12.25
C ALA A 464 19.57 -14.52 13.50
N PRO A 465 19.01 -13.93 14.59
CA PRO A 465 18.56 -14.72 15.74
C PRO A 465 17.41 -15.67 15.44
N ILE A 466 16.58 -15.36 14.44
CA ILE A 466 15.43 -16.17 14.01
C ILE A 466 15.93 -17.35 13.19
N TRP A 467 16.90 -17.15 12.28
CA TRP A 467 17.55 -18.21 11.52
C TRP A 467 18.33 -19.19 12.41
N GLU A 468 19.02 -18.68 13.45
CA GLU A 468 19.69 -19.52 14.45
C GLU A 468 18.73 -20.47 15.15
N ALA A 469 17.47 -20.08 15.29
CA ALA A 469 16.41 -20.90 15.86
C ALA A 469 15.70 -21.82 14.85
N GLY A 470 16.14 -21.82 13.59
CA GLY A 470 15.57 -22.64 12.50
C GLY A 470 14.23 -22.10 11.97
N ALA A 471 13.93 -20.82 12.21
CA ALA A 471 12.71 -20.15 11.73
C ALA A 471 13.03 -19.03 10.73
N ASP A 472 12.01 -18.56 10.02
CA ASP A 472 12.07 -17.38 9.15
C ASP A 472 10.66 -16.78 9.04
N TYR A 473 10.54 -15.57 8.46
CA TYR A 473 9.26 -14.92 8.18
C TYR A 473 9.19 -14.40 6.73
N GLY A 474 7.98 -14.39 6.18
CA GLY A 474 7.74 -14.15 4.75
C GLY A 474 7.52 -12.69 4.35
N HIS A 475 7.61 -11.73 5.27
CA HIS A 475 7.43 -10.29 4.99
C HIS A 475 8.75 -9.51 5.13
N GLY A 476 8.74 -8.22 4.84
CA GLY A 476 9.87 -7.33 5.10
C GLY A 476 10.14 -7.15 6.60
N THR A 477 11.37 -6.81 6.96
CA THR A 477 11.72 -6.48 8.35
C THR A 477 11.23 -5.11 8.77
N GLY A 478 10.82 -4.26 7.80
CA GLY A 478 10.28 -2.94 8.05
C GLY A 478 10.15 -2.09 6.81
N HIS A 479 9.59 -0.91 6.99
CA HIS A 479 9.28 0.06 5.93
C HIS A 479 9.33 1.49 6.47
N GLY A 480 9.39 2.47 5.58
CA GLY A 480 9.20 3.88 5.94
C GLY A 480 7.77 4.14 6.39
N VAL A 481 7.61 5.07 7.33
CA VAL A 481 6.31 5.50 7.86
C VAL A 481 6.05 6.95 7.50
N GLY A 482 4.89 7.23 6.94
CA GLY A 482 4.45 8.57 6.57
C GLY A 482 2.97 8.61 6.20
N LEU A 483 2.60 9.43 5.20
CA LEU A 483 1.20 9.56 4.74
C LEU A 483 0.58 8.24 4.29
N GLU A 484 1.35 7.42 3.60
CA GLU A 484 1.07 5.99 3.47
C GLU A 484 1.79 5.26 4.59
N ILE A 485 1.14 4.25 5.13
CA ILE A 485 1.76 3.44 6.19
C ILE A 485 3.04 2.76 5.67
N HIS A 486 3.05 2.28 4.43
CA HIS A 486 4.19 1.66 3.79
C HIS A 486 4.87 2.62 2.80
N GLU A 487 5.75 3.47 3.29
CA GLU A 487 6.57 4.37 2.44
C GLU A 487 7.97 3.81 2.19
N ALA A 488 8.72 4.50 1.32
CA ALA A 488 10.16 4.29 1.22
C ALA A 488 10.90 4.78 2.50
N PRO A 489 11.97 4.11 2.92
CA PRO A 489 12.58 2.91 2.33
C PRO A 489 11.91 1.61 2.78
N THR A 490 12.15 0.53 2.04
CA THR A 490 11.76 -0.82 2.46
C THR A 490 12.97 -1.59 3.02
N LEU A 491 12.77 -2.26 4.15
CA LEU A 491 13.79 -3.13 4.77
C LEU A 491 13.45 -4.60 4.48
N ASN A 492 13.99 -5.14 3.39
CA ASN A 492 13.77 -6.53 3.01
C ASN A 492 14.93 -7.07 2.15
N ALA A 493 14.94 -8.37 1.91
CA ALA A 493 15.99 -9.08 1.17
C ALA A 493 16.12 -8.68 -0.32
N LYS A 494 15.15 -7.94 -0.89
CA LYS A 494 15.11 -7.58 -2.33
C LYS A 494 15.31 -6.08 -2.58
N SER A 495 15.24 -5.25 -1.54
CA SER A 495 15.35 -3.80 -1.68
C SER A 495 16.79 -3.37 -1.95
N GLU A 496 16.98 -2.47 -2.90
CA GLU A 496 18.27 -1.82 -3.16
C GLU A 496 18.44 -0.49 -2.41
N GLU A 497 17.46 -0.11 -1.63
CA GLU A 497 17.42 1.15 -0.91
C GLU A 497 18.43 1.18 0.25
N THR A 498 18.80 2.39 0.64
CA THR A 498 19.74 2.63 1.74
C THR A 498 19.10 3.59 2.74
N LEU A 499 19.29 3.34 4.03
CA LEU A 499 18.81 4.24 5.06
C LEU A 499 19.60 5.56 5.06
N LYS A 500 18.88 6.65 5.30
CA LYS A 500 19.41 8.01 5.45
C LYS A 500 18.95 8.61 6.77
N THR A 501 19.75 9.51 7.32
CA THR A 501 19.34 10.30 8.49
C THR A 501 18.04 11.05 8.21
N GLY A 502 17.12 11.02 9.16
CA GLY A 502 15.78 11.62 9.07
C GLY A 502 14.71 10.66 8.54
N MET A 503 15.04 9.44 8.13
CA MET A 503 14.04 8.43 7.78
C MET A 503 13.41 7.84 9.03
N ALA A 504 12.08 7.81 9.08
CA ALA A 504 11.30 7.09 10.09
C ALA A 504 10.94 5.72 9.50
N VAL A 505 11.32 4.63 10.15
CA VAL A 505 11.12 3.27 9.65
C VAL A 505 10.64 2.34 10.76
N THR A 506 9.88 1.32 10.40
CA THR A 506 9.51 0.22 11.32
C THR A 506 10.64 -0.81 11.42
N VAL A 507 10.66 -1.53 12.53
CA VAL A 507 11.51 -2.71 12.77
C VAL A 507 10.60 -3.77 13.37
N GLU A 508 10.15 -4.73 12.58
CA GLU A 508 9.02 -5.64 12.87
C GLU A 508 9.28 -7.12 12.55
N PRO A 509 10.41 -7.73 12.95
CA PRO A 509 10.61 -9.15 12.71
C PRO A 509 9.56 -10.00 13.41
N GLY A 510 9.31 -11.21 12.89
CA GLY A 510 8.29 -12.10 13.45
C GLY A 510 8.61 -13.58 13.32
N ILE A 511 7.83 -14.41 14.03
CA ILE A 511 7.74 -15.86 13.87
C ILE A 511 6.26 -16.22 13.82
N TYR A 512 5.86 -17.00 12.82
CA TYR A 512 4.47 -17.38 12.60
C TYR A 512 4.36 -18.90 12.44
N LEU A 513 3.67 -19.53 13.37
CA LEU A 513 3.50 -20.99 13.41
C LEU A 513 2.05 -21.32 13.07
N SER A 514 1.77 -21.61 11.80
CA SER A 514 0.42 -21.87 11.29
C SER A 514 -0.35 -22.85 12.19
N GLY A 515 -1.60 -22.50 12.51
CA GLY A 515 -2.46 -23.25 13.40
C GLY A 515 -2.07 -23.22 14.89
N ARG A 516 -1.05 -22.45 15.27
CA ARG A 516 -0.56 -22.39 16.66
C ARG A 516 -0.57 -20.96 17.23
N PHE A 517 0.37 -20.12 16.85
CA PHE A 517 0.50 -18.72 17.29
C PHE A 517 1.47 -17.94 16.41
N GLY A 518 1.40 -16.62 16.49
CA GLY A 518 2.38 -15.70 15.93
C GLY A 518 2.98 -14.77 16.98
N VAL A 519 4.18 -14.31 16.69
CA VAL A 519 4.88 -13.26 17.43
C VAL A 519 5.43 -12.25 16.43
N ARG A 520 5.10 -10.98 16.58
CA ARG A 520 5.72 -9.82 15.94
C ARG A 520 5.98 -8.78 17.02
N ILE A 521 7.14 -8.20 17.06
CA ILE A 521 7.49 -7.11 17.96
C ILE A 521 8.00 -5.98 17.10
N GLU A 522 7.30 -4.86 17.16
CA GLU A 522 7.55 -3.75 16.27
C GLU A 522 7.77 -2.45 17.02
N ASP A 523 8.78 -1.75 16.61
CA ASP A 523 9.03 -0.36 16.97
C ASP A 523 9.22 0.50 15.72
N SER A 524 8.70 1.71 15.75
CA SER A 524 9.07 2.76 14.80
C SER A 524 10.32 3.46 15.29
N VAL A 525 11.31 3.64 14.42
CA VAL A 525 12.59 4.27 14.75
C VAL A 525 12.92 5.41 13.78
N LEU A 526 13.53 6.47 14.29
CA LEU A 526 14.07 7.57 13.48
C LEU A 526 15.57 7.36 13.28
N VAL A 527 16.01 7.26 12.04
CA VAL A 527 17.43 7.08 11.70
C VAL A 527 18.21 8.35 12.02
N LYS A 528 19.21 8.24 12.86
CA LYS A 528 20.12 9.32 13.26
C LYS A 528 21.53 9.13 12.67
N LYS A 529 22.40 10.10 12.88
CA LYS A 529 23.80 10.05 12.42
C LYS A 529 24.59 8.89 13.04
N ASN A 530 24.31 8.54 14.29
CA ASN A 530 25.06 7.57 15.10
C ASN A 530 24.15 6.48 15.68
N GLY A 531 23.22 5.93 14.89
CA GLY A 531 22.25 4.93 15.31
C GLY A 531 20.83 5.34 15.00
N CYS A 532 19.87 4.95 15.82
CA CYS A 532 18.48 5.38 15.70
C CYS A 532 17.92 5.84 17.05
N GLU A 533 16.82 6.56 16.97
CA GLU A 533 15.96 6.92 18.10
C GLU A 533 14.69 6.07 18.03
N ILE A 534 14.38 5.32 19.09
CA ILE A 534 13.11 4.59 19.19
C ILE A 534 12.00 5.61 19.48
N LEU A 535 10.99 5.65 18.64
CA LEU A 535 9.87 6.58 18.73
C LEU A 535 8.69 5.99 19.52
N THR A 536 8.48 4.69 19.44
CA THR A 536 7.44 3.92 20.16
C THR A 536 7.88 3.63 21.60
N LYS A 537 7.82 4.63 22.46
CA LYS A 537 8.29 4.56 23.86
C LYS A 537 7.26 3.89 24.77
#